data_e4fdac83a67ced3464042fe85aa49433
#
_entry.id   e4fdac83a67ced3464042fe85aa49433
#
_cell.length_a   1.000
_cell.length_b   1.000
_cell.length_c   1.000
_cell.angle_alpha   90.00
_cell.angle_beta   90.00
_cell.angle_gamma   90.00
#
_symmetry.space_group_name_H-M   'P 1'
#
loop_
_entity.id
_entity.type
_entity.pdbx_description
1 polymer ?
#
loop_
_entity_poly.entity_id
_entity_poly.type
_entity_poly.pdbx_seq_one_letter_code
_entity_poly.pdbx_strand_id
1 'polypeptide(L)'
;MKKILVFVIACLAFCGAGIAQKTQQRQYVTIVMTPDHDDWLYRCGEKVGITLRVMQFDVELKNHDLSYEWGMEMLPAEEKKEINTGKTGIVKLTLKGSAQPGFKTCMAKVKVGDREYTNYINVGFEPEKIQPTAECPKDFMKFWENQLAKARKTELAPLFTLQPDLCTPYSDAYMVRYTNTWEEEYMYGMMRVPKGIDPVTSTKQHPAILEVPGAGVRPYKGTADDYAKAGIITLQMGIHGIPVNLPDYVYNDLKHTALGNYSNYNLDNKESYYYRRVYVGCVKAVDLLCSMECVDANRIGVYGGSQGGALTIVVAALAADKIACASALHPALCELAGSQHGRIDGWPRLFTGNSNKPGKEDKLKTVPYYDIVNFARFVKAPMLFIQGYNDKTCPPTTTYSAYNIMTCEKSLLLPKDCAHWFYNENWAERRDWLIDHLTK
;
A
#
# COMPACT_ATOMS: atom_id res chain seq x y z
N MET A 1 40.49 -0.78 61.68
CA MET A 1 39.41 -1.50 60.99
C MET A 1 38.53 -0.47 60.36
N LYS A 2 38.69 -0.23 59.02
CA LYS A 2 37.89 0.71 58.22
C LYS A 2 36.81 -0.07 57.59
N LYS A 3 35.51 0.28 57.84
CA LYS A 3 34.35 -0.26 57.19
C LYS A 3 34.18 0.45 55.84
N ILE A 4 34.25 -0.29 54.74
CA ILE A 4 33.95 0.18 53.41
C ILE A 4 32.45 -0.02 53.21
N LEU A 5 31.72 1.08 52.98
CA LEU A 5 30.30 1.11 52.65
C LEU A 5 30.19 1.03 51.13
N VAL A 6 29.68 -0.08 50.62
CA VAL A 6 29.41 -0.26 49.18
C VAL A 6 28.01 0.28 48.89
N PHE A 7 27.93 1.37 48.15
CA PHE A 7 26.68 1.88 47.56
C PHE A 7 26.38 1.10 46.29
N VAL A 8 25.33 0.28 46.32
CA VAL A 8 24.76 -0.32 45.11
C VAL A 8 23.76 0.68 44.52
N ILE A 9 24.14 1.31 43.41
CA ILE A 9 23.19 2.12 42.60
C ILE A 9 22.45 1.15 41.70
N ALA A 10 21.17 0.93 42.01
CA ALA A 10 20.26 0.23 41.12
C ALA A 10 19.83 1.18 39.99
N CYS A 11 20.44 1.03 38.82
CA CYS A 11 19.92 1.65 37.59
C CYS A 11 18.63 0.94 37.14
N LEU A 12 17.50 1.50 37.50
CA LEU A 12 16.23 1.14 36.86
C LEU A 12 16.26 1.60 35.39
N ALA A 13 16.57 0.66 34.50
CA ALA A 13 16.39 0.87 33.08
C ALA A 13 14.88 0.85 32.78
N PHE A 14 14.29 2.03 32.64
CA PHE A 14 13.00 2.19 32.01
C PHE A 14 13.16 1.82 30.52
N CYS A 15 12.86 0.58 30.17
CA CYS A 15 12.57 0.21 28.78
C CYS A 15 11.19 0.77 28.41
N GLY A 16 11.11 2.06 28.16
CA GLY A 16 10.03 2.63 27.40
C GLY A 16 10.15 2.11 25.96
N ALA A 17 9.22 1.27 25.54
CA ALA A 17 9.03 0.98 24.12
C ALA A 17 8.62 2.27 23.42
N GLY A 18 9.59 3.13 23.13
CA GLY A 18 9.43 4.27 22.27
C GLY A 18 9.12 3.73 20.89
N ILE A 19 7.90 3.95 20.41
CA ILE A 19 7.61 4.01 18.99
C ILE A 19 8.67 4.96 18.44
N ALA A 20 9.65 4.41 17.74
CA ALA A 20 10.65 5.22 17.05
C ALA A 20 9.90 5.99 15.97
N GLN A 21 9.39 7.16 16.34
CA GLN A 21 9.10 8.22 15.41
C GLN A 21 10.40 8.38 14.62
N LYS A 22 10.40 7.98 13.34
CA LYS A 22 11.47 8.36 12.43
C LYS A 22 11.44 9.88 12.41
N THR A 23 12.16 10.51 13.33
CA THR A 23 12.50 11.91 13.24
C THR A 23 13.12 12.07 11.86
N GLN A 24 12.43 12.78 11.00
CA GLN A 24 12.91 13.08 9.67
C GLN A 24 14.28 13.75 9.87
N GLN A 25 15.35 13.00 9.55
CA GLN A 25 16.70 13.46 9.83
C GLN A 25 16.90 14.71 8.98
N ARG A 26 17.10 15.86 9.62
CA ARG A 26 17.24 17.16 8.95
C ARG A 26 18.37 17.05 7.96
N GLN A 27 18.11 17.25 6.67
CA GLN A 27 19.11 17.17 5.63
C GLN A 27 20.02 18.40 5.73
N TYR A 28 21.33 18.19 5.49
CA TYR A 28 22.32 19.26 5.46
C TYR A 28 22.03 20.29 4.37
N VAL A 29 21.54 19.82 3.20
CA VAL A 29 21.04 20.64 2.12
C VAL A 29 19.60 20.23 1.81
N THR A 30 18.72 21.21 1.70
CA THR A 30 17.31 21.00 1.35
C THR A 30 17.02 21.64 0.00
N ILE A 31 16.39 20.90 -0.90
CA ILE A 31 15.86 21.40 -2.16
C ILE A 31 14.34 21.47 -1.99
N VAL A 32 13.77 22.67 -2.01
CA VAL A 32 12.32 22.90 -1.98
C VAL A 32 11.85 23.21 -3.39
N MET A 33 10.79 22.54 -3.81
CA MET A 33 10.18 22.67 -5.13
C MET A 33 8.70 22.99 -4.94
N THR A 34 8.27 24.14 -5.44
CA THR A 34 6.90 24.63 -5.29
C THR A 34 6.31 24.90 -6.67
N PRO A 35 5.24 24.17 -7.07
CA PRO A 35 4.48 24.48 -8.28
C PRO A 35 3.76 25.82 -8.14
N ASP A 36 3.43 26.45 -9.26
CA ASP A 36 2.66 27.68 -9.32
C ASP A 36 1.15 27.48 -9.14
N HIS A 37 0.67 26.23 -9.19
CA HIS A 37 -0.69 25.84 -8.83
C HIS A 37 -0.73 25.17 -7.46
N ASP A 38 -1.61 25.62 -6.57
CA ASP A 38 -1.72 25.11 -5.19
C ASP A 38 -2.22 23.66 -5.13
N ASP A 39 -3.01 23.23 -6.11
CA ASP A 39 -3.51 21.86 -6.23
C ASP A 39 -2.55 20.91 -6.95
N TRP A 40 -1.45 21.45 -7.52
CA TRP A 40 -0.46 20.73 -8.34
C TRP A 40 -1.04 20.13 -9.63
N LEU A 41 -2.15 20.67 -10.11
CA LEU A 41 -2.87 20.19 -11.29
C LEU A 41 -2.83 21.20 -12.43
N TYR A 42 -2.72 20.70 -13.64
CA TYR A 42 -2.61 21.46 -14.87
C TYR A 42 -3.50 20.86 -15.95
N ARG A 43 -3.89 21.66 -16.92
CA ARG A 43 -4.55 21.17 -18.15
C ARG A 43 -3.50 20.59 -19.09
N CYS A 44 -3.90 19.62 -19.92
CA CYS A 44 -3.05 19.14 -20.99
C CYS A 44 -2.62 20.29 -21.91
N GLY A 45 -1.31 20.38 -22.19
CA GLY A 45 -0.69 21.47 -22.95
C GLY A 45 -0.30 22.71 -22.14
N GLU A 46 -0.78 22.87 -20.93
CA GLU A 46 -0.47 23.99 -20.05
C GLU A 46 0.98 23.94 -19.57
N LYS A 47 1.65 25.09 -19.52
CA LYS A 47 3.02 25.19 -18.98
C LYS A 47 2.99 25.16 -17.46
N VAL A 48 4.02 24.55 -16.88
CA VAL A 48 4.19 24.41 -15.45
C VAL A 48 5.25 25.38 -14.93
N GLY A 49 4.89 26.21 -13.97
CA GLY A 49 5.84 27.01 -13.21
C GLY A 49 6.32 26.23 -11.98
N ILE A 50 7.64 26.08 -11.78
CA ILE A 50 8.21 25.53 -10.57
C ILE A 50 9.24 26.48 -9.99
N THR A 51 9.05 26.86 -8.73
CA THR A 51 10.05 27.60 -7.96
C THR A 51 10.94 26.63 -7.21
N LEU A 52 12.25 26.67 -7.51
CA LEU A 52 13.29 25.91 -6.81
C LEU A 52 14.00 26.81 -5.80
N ARG A 53 14.15 26.33 -4.57
CA ARG A 53 14.98 26.92 -3.52
C ARG A 53 15.95 25.87 -3.03
N VAL A 54 17.24 26.17 -3.08
CA VAL A 54 18.28 25.31 -2.53
C VAL A 54 18.83 25.97 -1.28
N MET A 55 18.74 25.28 -0.16
CA MET A 55 19.10 25.83 1.15
C MET A 55 20.12 24.94 1.86
N GLN A 56 21.07 25.57 2.52
CA GLN A 56 21.98 24.94 3.47
C GLN A 56 21.76 25.59 4.85
N PHE A 57 21.43 24.79 5.85
CA PHE A 57 21.06 25.29 7.19
C PHE A 57 19.92 26.33 7.16
N ASP A 58 18.92 26.12 6.29
CA ASP A 58 17.78 27.02 6.06
C ASP A 58 18.15 28.40 5.47
N VAL A 59 19.37 28.54 4.92
CA VAL A 59 19.83 29.75 4.20
C VAL A 59 20.03 29.39 2.72
N GLU A 60 19.49 30.24 1.83
CA GLU A 60 19.61 30.02 0.38
C GLU A 60 21.06 29.96 -0.09
N LEU A 61 21.40 28.91 -0.83
CA LEU A 61 22.66 28.78 -1.55
C LEU A 61 22.64 29.63 -2.82
N LYS A 62 23.44 30.70 -2.82
CA LYS A 62 23.55 31.66 -3.93
C LYS A 62 24.69 31.29 -4.86
N ASN A 63 24.54 31.63 -6.14
CA ASN A 63 25.55 31.42 -7.19
C ASN A 63 26.04 29.94 -7.20
N HIS A 64 25.13 29.00 -7.01
CA HIS A 64 25.44 27.56 -6.94
C HIS A 64 24.86 26.85 -8.15
N ASP A 65 25.65 25.95 -8.74
CA ASP A 65 25.17 25.16 -9.89
C ASP A 65 24.32 23.99 -9.45
N LEU A 66 23.25 23.72 -10.17
CA LEU A 66 22.36 22.59 -10.02
C LEU A 66 21.88 22.13 -11.39
N SER A 67 21.42 20.89 -11.46
CA SER A 67 20.76 20.38 -12.66
C SER A 67 19.31 20.03 -12.37
N TYR A 68 18.47 20.09 -13.39
CA TYR A 68 17.14 19.52 -13.33
C TYR A 68 16.83 18.59 -14.51
N GLU A 69 15.96 17.64 -14.25
CA GLU A 69 15.38 16.73 -15.23
C GLU A 69 13.86 16.90 -15.20
N TRP A 70 13.24 16.96 -16.40
CA TRP A 70 11.79 17.05 -16.55
C TRP A 70 11.29 16.05 -17.57
N GLY A 71 10.25 15.29 -17.26
CA GLY A 71 9.68 14.28 -18.14
C GLY A 71 8.48 13.57 -17.52
N MET A 72 7.89 12.65 -18.27
CA MET A 72 6.80 11.82 -17.78
C MET A 72 7.25 11.01 -16.57
N GLU A 73 6.33 10.79 -15.64
CA GLU A 73 6.56 10.08 -14.39
C GLU A 73 7.30 8.76 -14.59
N MET A 74 8.48 8.66 -13.96
CA MET A 74 9.36 7.49 -13.98
C MET A 74 9.75 6.98 -15.38
N LEU A 75 9.62 7.78 -16.40
CA LEU A 75 10.15 7.55 -17.75
C LEU A 75 11.42 8.37 -17.98
N PRO A 76 12.19 8.12 -19.05
CA PRO A 76 13.34 8.94 -19.40
C PRO A 76 12.98 10.42 -19.50
N ALA A 77 13.82 11.28 -18.96
CA ALA A 77 13.60 12.71 -18.98
C ALA A 77 13.56 13.24 -20.42
N GLU A 78 12.57 14.08 -20.72
CA GLU A 78 12.40 14.79 -21.99
C GLU A 78 13.30 16.02 -22.07
N GLU A 79 13.63 16.61 -20.93
CA GLU A 79 14.48 17.80 -20.80
C GLU A 79 15.43 17.62 -19.63
N LYS A 80 16.72 17.97 -19.87
CA LYS A 80 17.77 18.04 -18.84
C LYS A 80 18.53 19.33 -19.03
N LYS A 81 18.71 20.10 -17.96
CA LYS A 81 19.46 21.34 -17.99
C LYS A 81 20.29 21.55 -16.74
N GLU A 82 21.42 22.20 -16.92
CA GLU A 82 22.21 22.78 -15.85
C GLU A 82 21.83 24.26 -15.73
N ILE A 83 21.68 24.71 -14.52
CA ILE A 83 21.28 26.08 -14.18
C ILE A 83 22.01 26.52 -12.92
N ASN A 84 21.97 27.82 -12.64
CA ASN A 84 22.61 28.40 -11.46
C ASN A 84 21.57 29.08 -10.57
N THR A 85 21.70 28.98 -9.26
CA THR A 85 20.75 29.56 -8.28
C THR A 85 20.80 31.11 -8.27
N GLY A 86 21.79 31.70 -8.94
CA GLY A 86 21.92 33.14 -9.04
C GLY A 86 22.13 33.84 -7.70
N LYS A 87 21.99 35.17 -7.72
CA LYS A 87 22.22 36.02 -6.52
C LYS A 87 21.18 35.83 -5.41
N THR A 88 20.02 35.23 -5.71
CA THR A 88 18.92 35.05 -4.74
C THR A 88 18.88 33.68 -4.10
N GLY A 89 19.48 32.65 -4.71
CA GLY A 89 19.31 31.25 -4.30
C GLY A 89 17.99 30.65 -4.76
N ILE A 90 17.19 31.40 -5.57
CA ILE A 90 15.85 31.00 -6.02
C ILE A 90 15.85 30.96 -7.56
N VAL A 91 15.38 29.85 -8.12
CA VAL A 91 15.21 29.65 -9.56
C VAL A 91 13.74 29.44 -9.88
N LYS A 92 13.24 30.14 -10.91
CA LYS A 92 11.91 29.91 -11.44
C LYS A 92 12.02 29.21 -12.79
N LEU A 93 11.45 28.01 -12.88
CA LEU A 93 11.39 27.23 -14.10
C LEU A 93 10.02 27.44 -14.76
N THR A 94 10.01 27.45 -16.08
CA THR A 94 8.80 27.33 -16.91
C THR A 94 8.97 26.11 -17.80
N LEU A 95 8.24 25.05 -17.53
CA LEU A 95 8.40 23.73 -18.10
C LEU A 95 7.29 23.42 -19.08
N LYS A 96 7.57 22.60 -20.09
CA LYS A 96 6.57 22.20 -21.10
C LYS A 96 5.56 21.24 -20.47
N GLY A 97 4.27 21.51 -20.68
CA GLY A 97 3.19 20.65 -20.24
C GLY A 97 3.14 19.29 -20.90
N SER A 98 2.27 18.41 -20.40
CA SER A 98 1.96 17.13 -21.04
C SER A 98 0.88 17.32 -22.12
N ALA A 99 1.03 16.63 -23.24
CA ALA A 99 -0.03 16.59 -24.28
C ALA A 99 -1.16 15.60 -23.93
N GLN A 100 -0.94 14.73 -22.92
CA GLN A 100 -1.86 13.67 -22.51
C GLN A 100 -2.07 13.68 -21.00
N PRO A 101 -3.21 13.19 -20.49
CA PRO A 101 -3.44 12.98 -19.08
C PRO A 101 -2.35 12.09 -18.44
N GLY A 102 -1.90 12.45 -17.23
CA GLY A 102 -0.85 11.73 -16.54
C GLY A 102 -0.09 12.61 -15.55
N PHE A 103 1.06 12.15 -15.11
CA PHE A 103 1.94 12.90 -14.22
C PHE A 103 3.30 13.15 -14.88
N LYS A 104 3.88 14.30 -14.58
CA LYS A 104 5.27 14.62 -14.91
C LYS A 104 6.08 14.89 -13.67
N THR A 105 7.35 14.49 -13.71
CA THR A 105 8.32 14.66 -12.63
C THR A 105 9.31 15.78 -12.98
N CYS A 106 9.47 16.74 -12.09
CA CYS A 106 10.64 17.58 -12.04
C CYS A 106 11.58 17.04 -10.95
N MET A 107 12.81 16.69 -11.31
CA MET A 107 13.85 16.23 -10.39
C MET A 107 15.02 17.21 -10.43
N ALA A 108 15.40 17.75 -9.26
CA ALA A 108 16.56 18.64 -9.14
C ALA A 108 17.69 17.96 -8.38
N LYS A 109 18.92 18.22 -8.81
CA LYS A 109 20.16 17.70 -8.22
C LYS A 109 21.14 18.84 -7.98
N VAL A 110 21.73 18.87 -6.81
CA VAL A 110 22.76 19.84 -6.44
C VAL A 110 23.91 19.15 -5.75
N LYS A 111 25.14 19.51 -6.11
CA LYS A 111 26.35 19.02 -5.43
C LYS A 111 26.87 20.09 -4.49
N VAL A 112 26.97 19.76 -3.20
CA VAL A 112 27.57 20.65 -2.19
C VAL A 112 28.71 19.92 -1.50
N GLY A 113 29.91 20.42 -1.67
CA GLY A 113 31.14 19.68 -1.34
C GLY A 113 31.21 18.39 -2.18
N ASP A 114 31.46 17.26 -1.53
CA ASP A 114 31.55 15.95 -2.21
C ASP A 114 30.22 15.19 -2.24
N ARG A 115 29.11 15.79 -1.78
CA ARG A 115 27.80 15.13 -1.70
C ARG A 115 26.82 15.68 -2.72
N GLU A 116 26.07 14.77 -3.35
CA GLU A 116 24.93 15.11 -4.20
C GLU A 116 23.62 14.99 -3.40
N TYR A 117 22.78 16.01 -3.52
CA TYR A 117 21.45 16.06 -2.95
C TYR A 117 20.44 16.08 -4.08
N THR A 118 19.38 15.32 -3.93
CA THR A 118 18.33 15.20 -4.94
C THR A 118 16.96 15.37 -4.28
N ASN A 119 16.08 16.11 -4.91
CA ASN A 119 14.66 16.12 -4.60
C ASN A 119 13.85 16.14 -5.90
N TYR A 120 12.58 15.77 -5.81
CA TYR A 120 11.68 15.74 -6.95
C TYR A 120 10.26 16.08 -6.54
N ILE A 121 9.45 16.50 -7.51
CA ILE A 121 8.03 16.75 -7.39
C ILE A 121 7.32 16.22 -8.62
N ASN A 122 6.16 15.61 -8.40
CA ASN A 122 5.24 15.23 -9.48
C ASN A 122 4.08 16.21 -9.54
N VAL A 123 3.69 16.60 -10.74
CA VAL A 123 2.48 17.39 -11.00
C VAL A 123 1.56 16.64 -11.96
N GLY A 124 0.25 16.77 -11.75
CA GLY A 124 -0.78 16.08 -12.51
C GLY A 124 -1.30 16.90 -13.70
N PHE A 125 -1.52 16.25 -14.81
CA PHE A 125 -2.18 16.79 -15.99
C PHE A 125 -3.50 16.05 -16.18
N GLU A 126 -4.61 16.70 -15.83
CA GLU A 126 -5.97 16.13 -15.94
C GLU A 126 -6.04 14.67 -15.50
N PRO A 127 -5.52 14.33 -14.27
CA PRO A 127 -5.38 12.93 -13.83
C PRO A 127 -6.72 12.19 -13.79
N GLU A 128 -7.83 12.89 -13.60
CA GLU A 128 -9.19 12.36 -13.67
C GLU A 128 -9.57 11.81 -15.07
N LYS A 129 -8.79 12.14 -16.11
CA LYS A 129 -8.98 11.65 -17.49
C LYS A 129 -8.06 10.50 -17.86
N ILE A 130 -7.17 10.07 -16.95
CA ILE A 130 -6.31 8.92 -17.20
C ILE A 130 -7.20 7.69 -17.45
N GLN A 131 -7.02 7.09 -18.64
CA GLN A 131 -7.67 5.84 -19.00
C GLN A 131 -6.73 4.67 -18.74
N PRO A 132 -7.23 3.52 -18.28
CA PRO A 132 -6.40 2.33 -18.09
C PRO A 132 -5.86 1.80 -19.42
N THR A 133 -4.66 1.23 -19.39
CA THR A 133 -4.11 0.44 -20.50
C THR A 133 -4.41 -1.05 -20.35
N ALA A 134 -4.70 -1.49 -19.12
CA ALA A 134 -5.01 -2.89 -18.83
C ALA A 134 -6.36 -3.30 -19.45
N GLU A 135 -6.30 -4.23 -20.42
CA GLU A 135 -7.48 -4.83 -21.02
C GLU A 135 -8.08 -5.88 -20.07
N CYS A 136 -9.41 -5.88 -19.94
CA CYS A 136 -10.12 -6.86 -19.12
C CYS A 136 -10.47 -8.09 -19.96
N PRO A 137 -9.98 -9.30 -19.62
CA PRO A 137 -10.36 -10.53 -20.32
C PRO A 137 -11.88 -10.75 -20.27
N LYS A 138 -12.47 -11.24 -21.37
CA LYS A 138 -13.91 -11.50 -21.45
C LYS A 138 -14.41 -12.50 -20.41
N ASP A 139 -13.54 -13.42 -20.01
CA ASP A 139 -13.82 -14.46 -19.01
C ASP A 139 -13.27 -14.13 -17.61
N PHE A 140 -12.89 -12.86 -17.36
CA PHE A 140 -12.23 -12.43 -16.12
C PHE A 140 -12.99 -12.86 -14.86
N MET A 141 -14.25 -12.43 -14.71
CA MET A 141 -15.04 -12.79 -13.52
C MET A 141 -15.30 -14.29 -13.45
N LYS A 142 -15.59 -14.94 -14.57
CA LYS A 142 -15.79 -16.39 -14.60
C LYS A 142 -14.54 -17.16 -14.17
N PHE A 143 -13.35 -16.68 -14.53
CA PHE A 143 -12.09 -17.27 -14.04
C PHE A 143 -12.05 -17.23 -12.50
N TRP A 144 -12.29 -16.06 -11.90
CA TRP A 144 -12.24 -15.90 -10.44
C TRP A 144 -13.36 -16.62 -9.71
N GLU A 145 -14.58 -16.61 -10.23
CA GLU A 145 -15.70 -17.39 -9.71
C GLU A 145 -15.36 -18.88 -9.66
N ASN A 146 -14.73 -19.41 -10.71
CA ASN A 146 -14.28 -20.80 -10.77
C ASN A 146 -13.19 -21.08 -9.72
N GLN A 147 -12.21 -20.18 -9.52
CA GLN A 147 -11.19 -20.35 -8.50
C GLN A 147 -11.80 -20.37 -7.07
N LEU A 148 -12.72 -19.45 -6.80
CA LEU A 148 -13.42 -19.38 -5.51
C LEU A 148 -14.32 -20.62 -5.30
N ALA A 149 -15.05 -21.04 -6.33
CA ALA A 149 -15.90 -22.23 -6.24
C ALA A 149 -15.09 -23.50 -5.96
N LYS A 150 -13.89 -23.61 -6.55
CA LYS A 150 -12.95 -24.73 -6.23
C LYS A 150 -12.49 -24.65 -4.77
N ALA A 151 -12.06 -23.46 -4.32
CA ALA A 151 -11.54 -23.27 -2.95
C ALA A 151 -12.62 -23.46 -1.87
N ARG A 152 -13.87 -23.11 -2.15
CA ARG A 152 -15.00 -23.26 -1.21
C ARG A 152 -15.47 -24.70 -1.04
N LYS A 153 -14.98 -25.65 -1.87
CA LYS A 153 -15.20 -27.10 -1.64
C LYS A 153 -14.43 -27.60 -0.42
N THR A 154 -13.35 -26.93 -0.06
CA THR A 154 -12.55 -27.24 1.12
C THR A 154 -13.11 -26.45 2.31
N GLU A 155 -13.39 -27.14 3.40
CA GLU A 155 -13.87 -26.56 4.64
C GLU A 155 -12.86 -25.54 5.21
N LEU A 156 -13.35 -24.46 5.84
CA LEU A 156 -12.48 -23.44 6.44
C LEU A 156 -11.64 -23.98 7.60
N ALA A 157 -12.21 -24.88 8.41
CA ALA A 157 -11.60 -25.51 9.58
C ALA A 157 -10.78 -24.51 10.44
N PRO A 158 -11.39 -23.42 10.94
CA PRO A 158 -10.66 -22.37 11.64
C PRO A 158 -10.12 -22.88 12.98
N LEU A 159 -8.90 -22.45 13.31
CA LEU A 159 -8.29 -22.66 14.61
C LEU A 159 -7.93 -21.30 15.22
N PHE A 160 -8.45 -21.00 16.40
CA PHE A 160 -8.17 -19.79 17.18
C PHE A 160 -7.25 -20.13 18.35
N THR A 161 -6.10 -19.48 18.46
CA THR A 161 -5.14 -19.68 19.55
C THR A 161 -4.90 -18.34 20.25
N LEU A 162 -5.36 -18.22 21.50
CA LEU A 162 -5.17 -17.01 22.30
C LEU A 162 -3.68 -16.67 22.41
N GLN A 163 -3.36 -15.39 22.30
CA GLN A 163 -2.01 -14.83 22.43
C GLN A 163 -1.96 -13.90 23.66
N PRO A 164 -1.75 -14.41 24.86
CA PRO A 164 -1.87 -13.62 26.09
C PRO A 164 -0.97 -12.39 26.12
N ASP A 165 0.24 -12.51 25.58
CA ASP A 165 1.25 -11.42 25.54
C ASP A 165 0.85 -10.27 24.60
N LEU A 166 -0.13 -10.48 23.73
CA LEU A 166 -0.68 -9.47 22.82
C LEU A 166 -2.02 -8.92 23.27
N CYS A 167 -2.64 -9.48 24.30
CA CYS A 167 -3.88 -8.97 24.87
C CYS A 167 -3.66 -7.61 25.55
N THR A 168 -4.67 -6.76 25.50
CA THR A 168 -4.67 -5.42 26.11
C THR A 168 -5.90 -5.27 27.05
N PRO A 169 -6.04 -4.17 27.78
CA PRO A 169 -7.28 -3.87 28.48
C PRO A 169 -8.51 -3.71 27.57
N TYR A 170 -8.31 -3.51 26.26
CA TYR A 170 -9.38 -3.23 25.31
C TYR A 170 -9.67 -4.38 24.34
N SER A 171 -8.69 -5.28 24.13
CA SER A 171 -8.84 -6.37 23.18
C SER A 171 -8.14 -7.65 23.63
N ASP A 172 -8.71 -8.80 23.22
CA ASP A 172 -8.04 -10.09 23.24
C ASP A 172 -7.50 -10.41 21.83
N ALA A 173 -6.30 -11.01 21.77
CA ALA A 173 -5.60 -11.32 20.53
C ALA A 173 -5.55 -12.84 20.31
N TYR A 174 -5.90 -13.28 19.09
CA TYR A 174 -5.87 -14.68 18.68
C TYR A 174 -5.07 -14.85 17.40
N MET A 175 -4.13 -15.78 17.38
CA MET A 175 -3.62 -16.28 16.11
C MET A 175 -4.70 -17.16 15.48
N VAL A 176 -5.06 -16.85 14.25
CA VAL A 176 -6.07 -17.58 13.48
C VAL A 176 -5.38 -18.33 12.35
N ARG A 177 -5.73 -19.61 12.18
CA ARG A 177 -5.40 -20.43 11.01
C ARG A 177 -6.69 -20.87 10.34
N TYR A 178 -6.75 -20.84 9.02
CA TYR A 178 -7.86 -21.39 8.25
C TYR A 178 -7.36 -22.00 6.94
N THR A 179 -8.14 -22.94 6.39
CA THR A 179 -7.79 -23.64 5.15
C THR A 179 -8.06 -22.76 3.93
N ASN A 180 -7.15 -22.76 2.97
CA ASN A 180 -7.23 -21.96 1.75
C ASN A 180 -7.86 -22.73 0.58
N THR A 181 -7.05 -23.26 -0.36
CA THR A 181 -7.54 -23.86 -1.61
C THR A 181 -7.65 -25.39 -1.55
N TRP A 182 -6.89 -26.04 -0.66
CA TRP A 182 -6.96 -27.49 -0.37
C TRP A 182 -6.60 -27.76 1.09
N GLU A 183 -6.84 -28.99 1.56
CA GLU A 183 -6.85 -29.34 2.98
C GLU A 183 -5.57 -29.01 3.76
N GLU A 184 -4.41 -29.08 3.15
CA GLU A 184 -3.13 -28.80 3.82
C GLU A 184 -2.56 -27.42 3.50
N GLU A 185 -3.28 -26.60 2.76
CA GLU A 185 -2.88 -25.22 2.48
C GLU A 185 -3.57 -24.26 3.45
N TYR A 186 -2.79 -23.69 4.35
CA TYR A 186 -3.31 -22.80 5.37
C TYR A 186 -3.00 -21.32 5.09
N MET A 187 -3.89 -20.46 5.58
CA MET A 187 -3.65 -19.03 5.78
C MET A 187 -3.64 -18.73 7.26
N TYR A 188 -2.91 -17.71 7.64
CA TYR A 188 -2.76 -17.29 9.04
C TYR A 188 -3.00 -15.81 9.18
N GLY A 189 -3.48 -15.38 10.35
CA GLY A 189 -3.65 -13.99 10.70
C GLY A 189 -3.66 -13.77 12.20
N MET A 190 -3.56 -12.51 12.60
CA MET A 190 -3.75 -12.08 13.98
C MET A 190 -5.11 -11.38 14.09
N MET A 191 -6.03 -11.99 14.81
CA MET A 191 -7.34 -11.41 15.09
C MET A 191 -7.29 -10.65 16.41
N ARG A 192 -7.94 -9.49 16.45
CA ARG A 192 -8.26 -8.81 17.71
C ARG A 192 -9.76 -8.70 17.85
N VAL A 193 -10.26 -9.09 19.01
CA VAL A 193 -11.67 -8.97 19.38
C VAL A 193 -11.80 -7.99 20.55
N PRO A 194 -12.88 -7.23 20.65
CA PRO A 194 -13.15 -6.40 21.83
C PRO A 194 -13.10 -7.24 23.12
N LYS A 195 -12.61 -6.65 24.19
CA LYS A 195 -12.43 -7.38 25.47
C LYS A 195 -13.70 -8.06 25.94
N GLY A 196 -13.58 -9.33 26.31
CA GLY A 196 -14.70 -10.14 26.78
C GLY A 196 -15.54 -10.83 25.67
N ILE A 197 -15.11 -10.68 24.40
CA ILE A 197 -15.69 -11.43 23.28
C ILE A 197 -14.82 -12.68 23.02
N ASP A 198 -15.45 -13.84 23.02
CA ASP A 198 -14.84 -15.09 22.58
C ASP A 198 -15.20 -15.31 21.10
N PRO A 199 -14.23 -15.48 20.20
CA PRO A 199 -14.49 -15.59 18.76
C PRO A 199 -15.23 -16.87 18.36
N VAL A 200 -15.34 -17.87 19.25
CA VAL A 200 -15.97 -19.18 18.99
C VAL A 200 -17.37 -19.27 19.61
N THR A 201 -17.55 -18.71 20.81
CA THR A 201 -18.77 -18.94 21.60
C THR A 201 -19.67 -17.71 21.75
N SER A 202 -19.17 -16.51 21.46
CA SER A 202 -19.99 -15.29 21.56
C SER A 202 -20.94 -15.17 20.38
N THR A 203 -22.20 -14.81 20.68
CA THR A 203 -23.27 -14.65 19.69
C THR A 203 -23.67 -13.20 19.46
N LYS A 204 -23.21 -12.27 20.31
CA LYS A 204 -23.42 -10.83 20.10
C LYS A 204 -22.63 -10.37 18.88
N GLN A 205 -23.34 -9.89 17.88
CA GLN A 205 -22.74 -9.49 16.61
C GLN A 205 -22.01 -8.14 16.67
N HIS A 206 -20.83 -8.11 16.07
CA HIS A 206 -19.94 -6.96 15.95
C HIS A 206 -19.59 -6.72 14.49
N PRO A 207 -19.38 -5.47 14.06
CA PRO A 207 -18.72 -5.21 12.77
C PRO A 207 -17.34 -5.84 12.74
N ALA A 208 -16.84 -6.12 11.53
CA ALA A 208 -15.48 -6.66 11.38
C ALA A 208 -14.69 -5.92 10.31
N ILE A 209 -13.38 -5.94 10.43
CA ILE A 209 -12.45 -5.40 9.45
C ILE A 209 -11.40 -6.45 9.11
N LEU A 210 -11.20 -6.68 7.81
CA LEU A 210 -10.06 -7.41 7.27
C LEU A 210 -8.95 -6.42 6.92
N GLU A 211 -7.80 -6.52 7.57
CA GLU A 211 -6.58 -5.83 7.17
C GLU A 211 -5.73 -6.76 6.30
N VAL A 212 -5.53 -6.37 5.04
CA VAL A 212 -4.69 -7.10 4.09
C VAL A 212 -3.30 -6.48 3.97
N PRO A 213 -2.22 -7.31 3.88
CA PRO A 213 -0.86 -6.82 4.11
C PRO A 213 -0.23 -6.15 2.91
N GLY A 214 0.60 -5.14 3.19
CA GLY A 214 1.60 -4.64 2.24
C GLY A 214 2.65 -5.71 1.89
N ALA A 215 3.45 -5.47 0.85
CA ALA A 215 4.48 -6.40 0.41
C ALA A 215 5.55 -6.68 1.47
N GLY A 216 6.04 -7.90 1.48
CA GLY A 216 7.11 -8.35 2.37
C GLY A 216 6.75 -9.56 3.22
N VAL A 217 7.76 -10.22 3.74
CA VAL A 217 7.66 -11.40 4.61
C VAL A 217 7.97 -10.94 6.03
N ARG A 218 6.95 -10.92 6.91
CA ARG A 218 7.07 -10.33 8.24
C ARG A 218 6.02 -10.88 9.22
N PRO A 219 6.24 -10.74 10.55
CA PRO A 219 5.22 -11.07 11.55
C PRO A 219 4.09 -10.02 11.58
N TYR A 220 2.96 -10.40 12.14
CA TYR A 220 1.83 -9.52 12.43
C TYR A 220 1.37 -9.69 13.87
N LYS A 221 1.06 -8.57 14.55
CA LYS A 221 0.63 -8.54 15.95
C LYS A 221 -0.85 -8.16 16.14
N GLY A 222 -1.57 -8.01 15.02
CA GLY A 222 -2.93 -7.48 14.98
C GLY A 222 -2.96 -5.96 14.87
N THR A 223 -4.14 -5.43 14.63
CA THR A 223 -4.39 -3.99 14.48
C THR A 223 -4.28 -3.24 15.81
N ALA A 224 -4.28 -1.91 15.76
CA ALA A 224 -4.35 -1.07 16.95
C ALA A 224 -5.72 -1.23 17.67
N ASP A 225 -5.75 -0.95 18.99
CA ASP A 225 -6.96 -1.08 19.83
C ASP A 225 -8.09 -0.12 19.48
N ASP A 226 -7.86 0.89 18.64
CA ASP A 226 -8.89 1.88 18.29
C ASP A 226 -10.14 1.22 17.67
N TYR A 227 -9.96 0.19 16.86
CA TYR A 227 -11.08 -0.58 16.33
C TYR A 227 -11.80 -1.40 17.41
N ALA A 228 -11.06 -2.04 18.30
CA ALA A 228 -11.65 -2.81 19.40
C ALA A 228 -12.41 -1.89 20.38
N LYS A 229 -11.92 -0.68 20.65
CA LYS A 229 -12.63 0.36 21.44
C LYS A 229 -13.93 0.79 20.76
N ALA A 230 -13.97 0.80 19.43
CA ALA A 230 -15.19 1.05 18.66
C ALA A 230 -16.11 -0.20 18.54
N GLY A 231 -15.77 -1.29 19.20
CA GLY A 231 -16.54 -2.53 19.17
C GLY A 231 -16.37 -3.34 17.89
N ILE A 232 -15.29 -3.14 17.14
CA ILE A 232 -15.04 -3.79 15.85
C ILE A 232 -14.02 -4.93 16.02
N ILE A 233 -14.35 -6.10 15.50
CA ILE A 233 -13.42 -7.24 15.37
C ILE A 233 -12.49 -6.99 14.19
N THR A 234 -11.21 -7.28 14.33
CA THR A 234 -10.24 -7.11 13.23
C THR A 234 -9.46 -8.39 12.97
N LEU A 235 -9.19 -8.68 11.70
CA LEU A 235 -8.31 -9.75 11.26
C LEU A 235 -7.20 -9.17 10.38
N GLN A 236 -5.97 -9.11 10.91
CA GLN A 236 -4.77 -8.76 10.16
C GLN A 236 -4.15 -10.06 9.60
N MET A 237 -4.28 -10.30 8.30
CA MET A 237 -3.86 -11.56 7.72
C MET A 237 -2.44 -11.55 7.16
N GLY A 238 -1.79 -12.72 7.13
CA GLY A 238 -0.59 -12.99 6.35
C GLY A 238 -0.93 -13.70 5.04
N ILE A 239 -0.13 -13.51 3.99
CA ILE A 239 -0.41 -14.08 2.65
C ILE A 239 0.50 -15.25 2.26
N HIS A 240 1.47 -15.60 3.09
CA HIS A 240 2.51 -16.56 2.70
C HIS A 240 2.22 -18.00 3.12
N GLY A 241 1.11 -18.25 3.84
CA GLY A 241 0.79 -19.59 4.34
C GLY A 241 1.67 -20.06 5.49
N ILE A 242 2.25 -19.14 6.22
CA ILE A 242 3.09 -19.37 7.41
C ILE A 242 2.50 -18.65 8.62
N PRO A 243 2.65 -19.18 9.84
CA PRO A 243 2.21 -18.49 11.05
C PRO A 243 2.73 -17.06 11.10
N VAL A 244 1.95 -16.14 11.68
CA VAL A 244 2.27 -14.70 11.69
C VAL A 244 2.98 -14.25 12.96
N ASN A 245 3.25 -15.15 13.90
CA ASN A 245 3.87 -14.91 15.20
C ASN A 245 5.19 -15.67 15.42
N LEU A 246 5.85 -16.11 14.34
CA LEU A 246 7.18 -16.72 14.43
C LEU A 246 8.24 -15.67 14.79
N PRO A 247 9.42 -16.09 15.28
CA PRO A 247 10.54 -15.19 15.52
C PRO A 247 10.98 -14.44 14.23
N ASP A 248 11.42 -13.19 14.38
CA ASP A 248 11.77 -12.30 13.27
C ASP A 248 12.81 -12.88 12.30
N TYR A 249 13.78 -13.67 12.82
CA TYR A 249 14.80 -14.30 11.98
C TYR A 249 14.23 -15.27 10.96
N VAL A 250 13.13 -16.00 11.28
CA VAL A 250 12.48 -16.92 10.35
C VAL A 250 11.94 -16.18 9.12
N TYR A 251 11.27 -15.03 9.34
CA TYR A 251 10.77 -14.21 8.22
C TYR A 251 11.91 -13.61 7.41
N ASN A 252 12.98 -13.21 8.07
CA ASN A 252 14.16 -12.67 7.41
C ASN A 252 14.83 -13.72 6.52
N ASP A 253 14.97 -14.95 6.99
CA ASP A 253 15.52 -16.06 6.21
C ASP A 253 14.61 -16.39 5.01
N LEU A 254 13.31 -16.53 5.22
CA LEU A 254 12.35 -16.79 4.15
C LEU A 254 12.31 -15.68 3.09
N LYS A 255 12.43 -14.42 3.51
CA LYS A 255 12.50 -13.27 2.60
C LYS A 255 13.71 -13.34 1.66
N HIS A 256 14.83 -13.86 2.12
CA HIS A 256 16.05 -13.96 1.30
C HIS A 256 16.20 -15.33 0.60
N THR A 257 15.28 -16.26 0.85
CA THR A 257 15.29 -17.62 0.29
C THR A 257 13.96 -17.94 -0.42
N ALA A 258 13.16 -18.83 0.14
CA ALA A 258 11.96 -19.41 -0.49
C ALA A 258 10.85 -18.41 -0.82
N LEU A 259 10.79 -17.27 -0.17
CA LEU A 259 9.80 -16.21 -0.43
C LEU A 259 10.43 -14.94 -1.01
N GLY A 260 11.72 -15.00 -1.39
CA GLY A 260 12.38 -13.90 -2.08
C GLY A 260 11.78 -13.63 -3.43
N ASN A 261 11.28 -12.65 -3.92
CA ASN A 261 10.71 -12.45 -5.26
C ASN A 261 9.40 -13.23 -5.54
N TYR A 262 8.62 -13.55 -4.49
CA TYR A 262 7.37 -14.30 -4.60
C TYR A 262 6.39 -13.70 -5.63
N SER A 263 6.43 -12.39 -5.84
CA SER A 263 5.58 -11.67 -6.80
C SER A 263 5.76 -12.10 -8.26
N ASN A 264 6.80 -12.89 -8.57
CA ASN A 264 7.07 -13.42 -9.90
C ASN A 264 6.85 -14.95 -10.03
N TYR A 265 6.51 -15.64 -8.92
CA TYR A 265 6.43 -17.11 -8.96
C TYR A 265 5.27 -17.58 -9.83
N ASN A 266 5.60 -18.39 -10.84
CA ASN A 266 4.68 -18.97 -11.83
C ASN A 266 3.86 -17.91 -12.60
N LEU A 267 4.43 -16.73 -12.81
CA LEU A 267 3.77 -15.63 -13.54
C LEU A 267 3.41 -15.98 -15.00
N ASP A 268 4.02 -16.99 -15.57
CA ASP A 268 3.77 -17.51 -16.93
C ASP A 268 2.49 -18.37 -17.03
N ASN A 269 1.82 -18.67 -15.90
CA ASN A 269 0.61 -19.49 -15.90
C ASN A 269 -0.44 -18.92 -14.91
N LYS A 270 -1.57 -18.49 -15.44
CA LYS A 270 -2.65 -17.89 -14.63
C LYS A 270 -3.26 -18.84 -13.59
N GLU A 271 -3.20 -20.16 -13.80
CA GLU A 271 -3.76 -21.15 -12.86
C GLU A 271 -2.81 -21.45 -11.68
N SER A 272 -1.54 -21.07 -11.76
CA SER A 272 -0.52 -21.35 -10.74
C SER A 272 0.24 -20.12 -10.25
N TYR A 273 -0.01 -18.93 -10.84
CA TYR A 273 0.64 -17.70 -10.40
C TYR A 273 0.42 -17.47 -8.90
N TYR A 274 1.47 -17.07 -8.21
CA TYR A 274 1.50 -16.92 -6.75
C TYR A 274 0.30 -16.15 -6.20
N TYR A 275 -0.09 -15.05 -6.83
CA TYR A 275 -1.21 -14.24 -6.39
C TYR A 275 -2.58 -14.92 -6.52
N ARG A 276 -2.71 -16.04 -7.27
CA ARG A 276 -3.97 -16.78 -7.30
C ARG A 276 -4.37 -17.26 -5.89
N ARG A 277 -3.44 -17.93 -5.19
CA ARG A 277 -3.70 -18.41 -3.82
C ARG A 277 -3.87 -17.25 -2.82
N VAL A 278 -3.18 -16.12 -3.06
CA VAL A 278 -3.28 -14.93 -2.22
C VAL A 278 -4.67 -14.31 -2.34
N TYR A 279 -5.16 -14.06 -3.56
CA TYR A 279 -6.46 -13.44 -3.78
C TYR A 279 -7.60 -14.32 -3.27
N VAL A 280 -7.54 -15.62 -3.55
CA VAL A 280 -8.49 -16.60 -2.99
C VAL A 280 -8.43 -16.61 -1.46
N GLY A 281 -7.24 -16.62 -0.86
CA GLY A 281 -7.05 -16.61 0.58
C GLY A 281 -7.61 -15.35 1.26
N CYS A 282 -7.50 -14.19 0.61
CA CYS A 282 -8.13 -12.95 1.11
C CYS A 282 -9.66 -13.04 1.11
N VAL A 283 -10.26 -13.61 0.06
CA VAL A 283 -11.71 -13.81 0.01
C VAL A 283 -12.16 -14.86 1.05
N LYS A 284 -11.39 -15.93 1.23
CA LYS A 284 -11.66 -16.94 2.28
C LYS A 284 -11.53 -16.37 3.70
N ALA A 285 -10.73 -15.30 3.91
CA ALA A 285 -10.73 -14.55 5.17
C ALA A 285 -12.08 -13.82 5.42
N VAL A 286 -12.71 -13.31 4.36
CA VAL A 286 -14.08 -12.76 4.45
C VAL A 286 -15.09 -13.87 4.73
N ASP A 287 -14.98 -15.01 4.02
CA ASP A 287 -15.84 -16.17 4.28
C ASP A 287 -15.71 -16.64 5.75
N LEU A 288 -14.50 -16.62 6.33
CA LEU A 288 -14.27 -16.91 7.75
C LEU A 288 -14.98 -15.90 8.65
N LEU A 289 -14.79 -14.60 8.43
CA LEU A 289 -15.47 -13.57 9.22
C LEU A 289 -17.00 -13.72 9.16
N CYS A 290 -17.55 -14.01 7.97
CA CYS A 290 -18.98 -14.25 7.80
C CYS A 290 -19.50 -15.51 8.51
N SER A 291 -18.63 -16.50 8.77
CA SER A 291 -19.01 -17.76 9.44
C SER A 291 -19.02 -17.67 10.97
N MET A 292 -18.48 -16.59 11.54
CA MET A 292 -18.40 -16.39 13.00
C MET A 292 -19.72 -15.80 13.54
N GLU A 293 -20.33 -16.43 14.53
CA GLU A 293 -21.60 -15.95 15.13
C GLU A 293 -21.49 -14.57 15.77
N CYS A 294 -20.30 -14.19 16.23
CA CYS A 294 -20.02 -12.89 16.81
C CYS A 294 -19.76 -11.78 15.76
N VAL A 295 -19.79 -12.08 14.46
CA VAL A 295 -19.58 -11.11 13.39
C VAL A 295 -20.90 -10.80 12.67
N ASP A 296 -21.20 -9.51 12.49
CA ASP A 296 -22.25 -9.06 11.57
C ASP A 296 -21.75 -9.12 10.14
N ALA A 297 -22.19 -10.12 9.39
CA ALA A 297 -21.79 -10.36 8.01
C ALA A 297 -22.20 -9.25 7.03
N ASN A 298 -23.05 -8.30 7.44
CA ASN A 298 -23.44 -7.13 6.65
C ASN A 298 -22.56 -5.90 6.93
N ARG A 299 -21.69 -5.96 7.94
CA ARG A 299 -20.82 -4.86 8.37
C ARG A 299 -19.35 -5.29 8.37
N ILE A 300 -18.85 -5.71 7.22
CA ILE A 300 -17.45 -6.09 7.04
C ILE A 300 -16.74 -5.03 6.18
N GLY A 301 -15.70 -4.43 6.73
CA GLY A 301 -14.79 -3.53 6.04
C GLY A 301 -13.51 -4.22 5.61
N VAL A 302 -12.81 -3.67 4.62
CA VAL A 302 -11.48 -4.13 4.23
C VAL A 302 -10.55 -2.94 3.98
N TYR A 303 -9.29 -3.03 4.42
CA TYR A 303 -8.30 -2.02 4.10
C TYR A 303 -6.88 -2.58 4.00
N GLY A 304 -6.04 -1.82 3.32
CA GLY A 304 -4.60 -2.08 3.26
C GLY A 304 -3.84 -1.05 2.45
N GLY A 305 -2.52 -1.07 2.58
CA GLY A 305 -1.62 -0.15 1.85
C GLY A 305 -0.68 -0.89 0.91
N SER A 306 -0.30 -0.24 -0.20
CA SER A 306 0.62 -0.82 -1.18
C SER A 306 0.05 -2.12 -1.79
N GLN A 307 0.72 -3.24 -1.67
CA GLN A 307 0.14 -4.54 -2.00
C GLN A 307 -1.19 -4.77 -1.27
N GLY A 308 -1.30 -4.33 -0.01
CA GLY A 308 -2.55 -4.38 0.74
C GLY A 308 -3.65 -3.52 0.11
N GLY A 309 -3.32 -2.36 -0.45
CA GLY A 309 -4.27 -1.54 -1.22
C GLY A 309 -4.80 -2.28 -2.45
N ALA A 310 -3.93 -3.02 -3.14
CA ALA A 310 -4.30 -3.92 -4.23
C ALA A 310 -5.25 -5.03 -3.74
N LEU A 311 -4.87 -5.73 -2.68
CA LEU A 311 -5.67 -6.82 -2.10
C LEU A 311 -7.03 -6.33 -1.57
N THR A 312 -7.10 -5.08 -1.08
CA THR A 312 -8.37 -4.43 -0.71
C THR A 312 -9.33 -4.34 -1.89
N ILE A 313 -8.84 -3.89 -3.05
CA ILE A 313 -9.66 -3.79 -4.28
C ILE A 313 -10.08 -5.18 -4.76
N VAL A 314 -9.18 -6.18 -4.69
CA VAL A 314 -9.51 -7.57 -5.03
C VAL A 314 -10.64 -8.12 -4.15
N VAL A 315 -10.54 -7.94 -2.84
CA VAL A 315 -11.56 -8.40 -1.88
C VAL A 315 -12.88 -7.69 -2.12
N ALA A 316 -12.85 -6.35 -2.29
CA ALA A 316 -14.05 -5.55 -2.54
C ALA A 316 -14.73 -5.91 -3.87
N ALA A 317 -13.99 -6.43 -4.87
CA ALA A 317 -14.54 -6.89 -6.13
C ALA A 317 -15.08 -8.33 -6.05
N LEU A 318 -14.29 -9.27 -5.49
CA LEU A 318 -14.63 -10.69 -5.49
C LEU A 318 -15.59 -11.11 -4.38
N ALA A 319 -15.69 -10.32 -3.31
CA ALA A 319 -16.64 -10.47 -2.22
C ALA A 319 -17.62 -9.27 -2.16
N ALA A 320 -17.99 -8.72 -3.32
CA ALA A 320 -18.71 -7.45 -3.45
C ALA A 320 -20.05 -7.39 -2.68
N ASP A 321 -20.70 -8.53 -2.46
CA ASP A 321 -21.96 -8.60 -1.72
C ASP A 321 -21.77 -8.74 -0.19
N LYS A 322 -20.53 -8.77 0.28
CA LYS A 322 -20.14 -8.94 1.70
C LYS A 322 -19.42 -7.71 2.27
N ILE A 323 -18.85 -6.88 1.42
CA ILE A 323 -18.05 -5.73 1.86
C ILE A 323 -18.93 -4.49 1.94
N ALA A 324 -19.04 -3.93 3.14
CA ALA A 324 -19.78 -2.70 3.42
C ALA A 324 -19.00 -1.44 3.05
N CYS A 325 -17.68 -1.44 3.25
CA CYS A 325 -16.80 -0.33 2.88
C CYS A 325 -15.35 -0.81 2.70
N ALA A 326 -14.55 -0.07 1.94
CA ALA A 326 -13.17 -0.43 1.70
C ALA A 326 -12.24 0.78 1.63
N SER A 327 -10.97 0.65 2.08
CA SER A 327 -10.00 1.72 1.95
C SER A 327 -8.67 1.22 1.38
N ALA A 328 -8.31 1.71 0.18
CA ALA A 328 -7.10 1.35 -0.54
C ALA A 328 -6.08 2.51 -0.51
N LEU A 329 -4.93 2.28 0.12
CA LEU A 329 -3.86 3.27 0.20
C LEU A 329 -2.81 2.94 -0.87
N HIS A 330 -2.47 3.91 -1.72
CA HIS A 330 -1.47 3.79 -2.79
C HIS A 330 -1.37 2.36 -3.37
N PRO A 331 -2.43 1.84 -4.00
CA PRO A 331 -2.51 0.44 -4.39
C PRO A 331 -1.41 0.05 -5.38
N ALA A 332 -0.74 -1.06 -5.09
CA ALA A 332 0.18 -1.72 -6.01
C ALA A 332 -0.58 -2.55 -7.06
N LEU A 333 0.14 -3.24 -7.93
CA LEU A 333 -0.41 -4.19 -8.92
C LEU A 333 -1.43 -3.56 -9.91
N CYS A 334 -1.48 -2.24 -10.01
CA CYS A 334 -2.25 -1.52 -11.02
C CYS A 334 -1.39 -1.29 -12.26
N GLU A 335 -1.93 -1.45 -13.47
CA GLU A 335 -1.18 -1.24 -14.72
C GLU A 335 0.09 -2.10 -14.81
N LEU A 336 -0.02 -3.39 -14.55
CA LEU A 336 1.13 -4.29 -14.47
C LEU A 336 1.94 -4.40 -15.78
N ALA A 337 1.35 -4.05 -16.91
CA ALA A 337 1.97 -4.04 -18.22
C ALA A 337 2.01 -2.64 -18.87
N GLY A 338 1.96 -1.56 -18.09
CA GLY A 338 1.96 -0.18 -18.56
C GLY A 338 3.12 0.15 -19.49
N SER A 339 4.31 -0.44 -19.26
CA SER A 339 5.51 -0.25 -20.10
C SER A 339 5.33 -0.77 -21.55
N GLN A 340 4.39 -1.66 -21.78
CA GLN A 340 4.05 -2.11 -23.14
C GLN A 340 3.23 -1.04 -23.90
N HIS A 341 2.75 -0.03 -23.19
CA HIS A 341 1.90 1.07 -23.71
C HIS A 341 2.55 2.45 -23.49
N GLY A 342 3.85 2.50 -23.25
CA GLY A 342 4.59 3.75 -23.07
C GLY A 342 4.33 4.46 -21.73
N ARG A 343 3.84 3.74 -20.73
CA ARG A 343 3.64 4.20 -19.35
C ARG A 343 4.54 3.45 -18.38
N ILE A 344 4.61 3.93 -17.14
CA ILE A 344 5.27 3.16 -16.08
C ILE A 344 4.43 1.95 -15.68
N ASP A 345 5.06 0.81 -15.41
CA ASP A 345 4.42 -0.34 -14.76
C ASP A 345 4.17 -0.04 -13.28
N GLY A 346 3.03 -0.47 -12.77
CA GLY A 346 2.80 -0.53 -11.33
C GLY A 346 3.75 -1.52 -10.65
N TRP A 347 3.93 -1.35 -9.33
CA TRP A 347 4.70 -2.33 -8.56
C TRP A 347 4.12 -3.75 -8.75
N PRO A 348 4.94 -4.80 -8.94
CA PRO A 348 6.41 -4.89 -8.80
C PRO A 348 7.20 -4.63 -10.09
N ARG A 349 6.65 -3.97 -11.09
CA ARG A 349 7.28 -3.62 -12.38
C ARG A 349 7.75 -4.84 -13.14
N LEU A 350 6.81 -5.73 -13.44
CA LEU A 350 7.07 -7.05 -14.02
C LEU A 350 7.77 -7.01 -15.39
N PHE A 351 7.61 -5.92 -16.15
CA PHE A 351 8.10 -5.78 -17.53
C PHE A 351 9.05 -4.61 -17.74
N THR A 352 9.41 -3.87 -16.70
CA THR A 352 10.38 -2.76 -16.76
C THR A 352 11.83 -3.31 -16.71
N GLY A 353 12.77 -2.69 -17.44
CA GLY A 353 14.19 -3.04 -17.44
C GLY A 353 14.47 -4.38 -18.14
N ASN A 354 15.29 -5.24 -17.51
CA ASN A 354 15.70 -6.54 -18.06
C ASN A 354 14.56 -7.60 -18.08
N SER A 355 13.32 -7.19 -17.99
CA SER A 355 12.15 -8.06 -17.99
C SER A 355 11.79 -8.66 -19.37
N ASN A 356 12.61 -8.43 -20.41
CA ASN A 356 12.57 -9.19 -21.66
C ASN A 356 13.07 -10.65 -21.48
N LYS A 357 12.74 -11.24 -20.34
CA LYS A 357 13.10 -12.63 -19.99
C LYS A 357 12.30 -13.63 -20.82
N PRO A 358 12.81 -14.87 -21.01
CA PRO A 358 12.05 -15.95 -21.62
C PRO A 358 10.65 -16.09 -21.00
N GLY A 359 9.64 -16.41 -21.81
CA GLY A 359 8.24 -16.53 -21.35
C GLY A 359 7.50 -15.21 -21.19
N LYS A 360 7.98 -14.08 -21.74
CA LYS A 360 7.30 -12.76 -21.66
C LYS A 360 5.88 -12.83 -22.21
N GLU A 361 5.66 -13.51 -23.32
CA GLU A 361 4.33 -13.64 -23.93
C GLU A 361 3.30 -14.31 -23.02
N ASP A 362 3.69 -15.39 -22.33
CA ASP A 362 2.78 -16.10 -21.42
C ASP A 362 2.52 -15.29 -20.15
N LYS A 363 3.53 -14.55 -19.67
CA LYS A 363 3.36 -13.58 -18.58
C LYS A 363 2.38 -12.47 -18.97
N LEU A 364 2.47 -11.93 -20.17
CA LEU A 364 1.53 -10.93 -20.68
C LEU A 364 0.11 -11.47 -20.83
N LYS A 365 -0.08 -12.77 -21.10
CA LYS A 365 -1.40 -13.42 -21.11
C LYS A 365 -1.95 -13.62 -19.68
N THR A 366 -1.08 -13.81 -18.69
CA THR A 366 -1.45 -14.02 -17.30
C THR A 366 -1.84 -12.71 -16.60
N VAL A 367 -1.05 -11.66 -16.80
CA VAL A 367 -1.16 -10.37 -16.08
C VAL A 367 -2.57 -9.75 -16.10
N PRO A 368 -3.34 -9.76 -17.20
CA PRO A 368 -4.67 -9.16 -17.21
C PRO A 368 -5.65 -9.78 -16.20
N TYR A 369 -5.45 -11.03 -15.81
CA TYR A 369 -6.28 -11.69 -14.78
C TYR A 369 -5.93 -11.23 -13.36
N TYR A 370 -4.78 -10.57 -13.17
CA TYR A 370 -4.23 -10.18 -11.86
C TYR A 370 -4.05 -8.67 -11.69
N ASP A 371 -4.23 -7.92 -12.77
CA ASP A 371 -4.15 -6.46 -12.73
C ASP A 371 -5.33 -5.87 -11.95
N ILE A 372 -5.01 -5.05 -10.95
CA ILE A 372 -6.00 -4.46 -10.05
C ILE A 372 -6.98 -3.54 -10.78
N VAL A 373 -6.58 -2.93 -11.88
CA VAL A 373 -7.48 -2.12 -12.72
C VAL A 373 -8.69 -2.92 -13.20
N ASN A 374 -8.51 -4.22 -13.48
CA ASN A 374 -9.59 -5.07 -13.92
C ASN A 374 -10.54 -5.45 -12.77
N PHE A 375 -10.06 -5.62 -11.53
CA PHE A 375 -10.91 -5.78 -10.35
C PHE A 375 -11.68 -4.51 -10.01
N ALA A 376 -11.04 -3.35 -10.17
CA ALA A 376 -11.65 -2.04 -9.89
C ALA A 376 -13.01 -1.83 -10.60
N ARG A 377 -13.20 -2.44 -11.78
CA ARG A 377 -14.45 -2.41 -12.56
C ARG A 377 -15.64 -3.06 -11.84
N PHE A 378 -15.39 -3.94 -10.87
CA PHE A 378 -16.44 -4.77 -10.23
C PHE A 378 -16.66 -4.43 -8.75
N VAL A 379 -15.98 -3.42 -8.23
CA VAL A 379 -16.19 -2.95 -6.86
C VAL A 379 -17.55 -2.26 -6.76
N LYS A 380 -18.32 -2.62 -5.71
CA LYS A 380 -19.64 -2.03 -5.41
C LYS A 380 -19.63 -1.17 -4.14
N ALA A 381 -18.84 -1.57 -3.15
CA ALA A 381 -18.77 -0.90 -1.85
C ALA A 381 -18.18 0.52 -1.97
N PRO A 382 -18.58 1.45 -1.10
CA PRO A 382 -17.90 2.74 -0.96
C PRO A 382 -16.40 2.57 -0.73
N MET A 383 -15.60 3.37 -1.44
CA MET A 383 -14.14 3.27 -1.43
C MET A 383 -13.48 4.59 -1.02
N LEU A 384 -12.58 4.52 -0.03
CA LEU A 384 -11.66 5.60 0.28
C LEU A 384 -10.26 5.28 -0.24
N PHE A 385 -9.73 6.14 -1.11
CA PHE A 385 -8.33 6.07 -1.55
C PHE A 385 -7.49 7.09 -0.82
N ILE A 386 -6.20 6.77 -0.61
CA ILE A 386 -5.18 7.74 -0.21
C ILE A 386 -3.99 7.59 -1.16
N GLN A 387 -3.55 8.71 -1.78
CA GLN A 387 -2.46 8.71 -2.74
C GLN A 387 -1.61 9.96 -2.59
N GLY A 388 -0.29 9.81 -2.47
CA GLY A 388 0.68 10.89 -2.60
C GLY A 388 1.15 11.04 -4.04
N TYR A 389 1.32 12.28 -4.52
CA TYR A 389 1.78 12.48 -5.92
C TYR A 389 3.24 12.07 -6.12
N ASN A 390 4.05 12.15 -5.08
CA ASN A 390 5.48 11.82 -5.15
C ASN A 390 5.79 10.32 -4.93
N ASP A 391 4.79 9.44 -4.98
CA ASP A 391 4.99 8.01 -4.79
C ASP A 391 5.63 7.35 -6.02
N LYS A 392 6.90 6.97 -5.90
CA LYS A 392 7.63 6.21 -6.94
C LYS A 392 7.51 4.69 -6.79
N THR A 393 6.95 4.19 -5.69
CA THR A 393 6.71 2.76 -5.49
C THR A 393 5.41 2.34 -6.18
N CYS A 394 4.33 3.03 -5.85
CA CYS A 394 3.01 2.90 -6.48
C CYS A 394 2.65 4.24 -7.14
N PRO A 395 3.08 4.46 -8.39
CA PRO A 395 2.96 5.75 -9.05
C PRO A 395 1.51 6.23 -9.15
N PRO A 396 1.22 7.53 -8.95
CA PRO A 396 -0.14 8.04 -9.04
C PRO A 396 -0.82 7.77 -10.40
N THR A 397 -0.09 7.76 -11.52
CA THR A 397 -0.66 7.38 -12.81
C THR A 397 -1.33 6.00 -12.76
N THR A 398 -0.72 5.02 -12.08
CA THR A 398 -1.28 3.66 -11.98
C THR A 398 -2.48 3.59 -11.03
N THR A 399 -2.46 4.35 -9.94
CA THR A 399 -3.59 4.47 -9.02
C THR A 399 -4.78 5.11 -9.68
N TYR A 400 -4.58 6.22 -10.42
CA TYR A 400 -5.66 6.90 -11.13
C TYR A 400 -6.28 6.02 -12.22
N SER A 401 -5.53 5.13 -12.88
CA SER A 401 -6.09 4.14 -13.81
C SER A 401 -7.12 3.23 -13.13
N ALA A 402 -6.86 2.78 -11.90
CA ALA A 402 -7.81 1.99 -11.13
C ALA A 402 -8.95 2.84 -10.56
N TYR A 403 -8.63 4.02 -10.01
CA TYR A 403 -9.62 4.92 -9.43
C TYR A 403 -10.65 5.40 -10.44
N ASN A 404 -10.21 5.86 -11.62
CA ASN A 404 -11.11 6.46 -12.61
C ASN A 404 -12.10 5.46 -13.20
N ILE A 405 -11.73 4.17 -13.32
CA ILE A 405 -12.60 3.15 -13.90
C ILE A 405 -13.70 2.67 -12.94
N MET A 406 -13.55 2.91 -11.64
CA MET A 406 -14.56 2.53 -10.65
C MET A 406 -15.84 3.34 -10.82
N THR A 407 -16.97 2.66 -10.68
CA THR A 407 -18.32 3.27 -10.75
C THR A 407 -19.01 3.37 -9.39
N CYS A 408 -18.46 2.74 -8.34
CA CYS A 408 -18.97 2.86 -6.97
C CYS A 408 -18.74 4.27 -6.40
N GLU A 409 -19.40 4.56 -5.28
CA GLU A 409 -19.07 5.72 -4.46
C GLU A 409 -17.60 5.68 -4.06
N LYS A 410 -16.88 6.76 -4.28
CA LYS A 410 -15.45 6.82 -4.01
C LYS A 410 -14.98 8.21 -3.65
N SER A 411 -13.98 8.27 -2.79
CA SER A 411 -13.30 9.49 -2.39
C SER A 411 -11.78 9.29 -2.41
N LEU A 412 -11.05 10.38 -2.53
CA LEU A 412 -9.60 10.39 -2.64
C LEU A 412 -9.00 11.46 -1.73
N LEU A 413 -8.24 11.03 -0.73
CA LEU A 413 -7.39 11.90 0.08
C LEU A 413 -6.04 12.05 -0.61
N LEU A 414 -5.59 13.29 -0.79
CA LEU A 414 -4.41 13.65 -1.56
C LEU A 414 -3.38 14.42 -0.70
N PRO A 415 -2.59 13.76 0.15
CA PRO A 415 -1.38 14.35 0.71
C PRO A 415 -0.32 14.48 -0.40
N LYS A 416 -0.40 15.56 -1.19
CA LYS A 416 0.29 15.73 -2.49
C LYS A 416 1.81 15.56 -2.42
N ASP A 417 2.43 16.04 -1.36
CA ASP A 417 3.87 15.99 -1.12
C ASP A 417 4.37 14.62 -0.64
N CYS A 418 3.45 13.73 -0.22
CA CYS A 418 3.82 12.39 0.21
C CYS A 418 4.33 11.53 -0.96
N ALA A 419 5.34 10.72 -0.65
CA ALA A 419 5.79 9.58 -1.47
C ALA A 419 5.06 8.29 -1.01
N HIS A 420 5.78 7.19 -0.80
CA HIS A 420 5.19 5.93 -0.29
C HIS A 420 5.03 5.94 1.25
N TRP A 421 4.46 7.00 1.76
CA TRP A 421 4.19 7.23 3.18
C TRP A 421 3.10 8.30 3.33
N PHE A 422 2.49 8.39 4.53
CA PHE A 422 1.43 9.36 4.82
C PHE A 422 1.64 10.00 6.19
N TYR A 423 1.04 11.16 6.40
CA TYR A 423 0.96 11.81 7.70
C TYR A 423 0.07 11.02 8.67
N ASN A 424 0.31 11.21 9.99
CA ASN A 424 -0.52 10.58 11.03
C ASN A 424 -1.99 10.96 10.91
N GLU A 425 -2.26 12.17 10.46
CA GLU A 425 -3.60 12.70 10.21
C GLU A 425 -4.34 11.87 9.15
N ASN A 426 -3.67 11.48 8.07
CA ASN A 426 -4.29 10.65 7.03
C ASN A 426 -4.60 9.22 7.52
N TRP A 427 -3.75 8.70 8.41
CA TRP A 427 -4.03 7.42 9.07
C TRP A 427 -5.25 7.51 9.99
N ALA A 428 -5.41 8.63 10.72
CA ALA A 428 -6.56 8.89 11.57
C ALA A 428 -7.83 9.07 10.73
N GLU A 429 -7.81 9.89 9.69
CA GLU A 429 -8.94 10.11 8.77
C GLU A 429 -9.45 8.79 8.17
N ARG A 430 -8.54 7.94 7.68
CA ARG A 430 -8.91 6.61 7.18
C ARG A 430 -9.56 5.73 8.26
N ARG A 431 -8.95 5.68 9.45
CA ARG A 431 -9.49 4.88 10.57
C ARG A 431 -10.89 5.35 10.93
N ASP A 432 -11.07 6.64 11.08
CA ASP A 432 -12.35 7.24 11.49
C ASP A 432 -13.40 7.05 10.40
N TRP A 433 -13.02 7.16 9.12
CA TRP A 433 -13.90 6.84 7.99
C TRP A 433 -14.40 5.39 8.03
N LEU A 434 -13.52 4.42 8.29
CA LEU A 434 -13.89 3.00 8.40
C LEU A 434 -14.80 2.74 9.60
N ILE A 435 -14.50 3.33 10.77
CA ILE A 435 -15.32 3.20 11.97
C ILE A 435 -16.72 3.75 11.69
N ASP A 436 -16.82 4.93 11.11
CA ASP A 436 -18.09 5.59 10.79
C ASP A 436 -18.97 4.76 9.87
N HIS A 437 -18.40 4.15 8.82
CA HIS A 437 -19.15 3.30 7.88
C HIS A 437 -19.61 1.96 8.46
N LEU A 438 -18.95 1.49 9.52
CA LEU A 438 -19.28 0.18 10.11
C LEU A 438 -20.11 0.28 11.38
N THR A 439 -20.19 1.45 12.01
CA THR A 439 -20.90 1.61 13.30
C THR A 439 -22.15 2.47 13.21
N LYS A 440 -22.34 3.18 12.13
CA LYS A 440 -23.58 3.91 11.79
C LYS A 440 -24.49 3.03 10.95
#